data_f4348b7869c0ee467d3fdb5e83ee42dc
#
_entry.id   f4348b7869c0ee467d3fdb5e83ee42dc
#
_cell.length_a   1.000
_cell.length_b   1.000
_cell.length_c   1.000
_cell.angle_alpha   90.00
_cell.angle_beta   90.00
_cell.angle_gamma   90.00
#
_symmetry.space_group_name_H-M   'P 1'
#
loop_
_entity.id
_entity.type
_entity.pdbx_description
1 polymer ?
#
loop_
_entity_poly.entity_id
_entity_poly.type
_entity_poly.pdbx_seq_one_letter_code
_entity_poly.pdbx_strand_id
1 'polypeptide(L)'
;MQYKRDKGCVFPADLLYWISQRLETREGVVTTLEQAFDEVYTKFKLHFYQEIFSRFQDREASLTAVETFAMETIKALGSPTVNEFASFMRISPPNAAYKVNSLVKKGYLRKVQSQDDRREFHLEPTQKYIDYYNISASYTTEVVARANHRFTPEDCAKLEEMLTIVSRELMPEVSIPSQAD
;
A
#
# COMPACT_ATOMS: atom_id res chain seq x y z
N MET A 1 -43.38 0.15 -3.08
CA MET A 1 -42.31 0.63 -3.97
C MET A 1 -40.98 0.11 -3.44
N GLN A 2 -40.48 -0.97 -4.02
CA GLN A 2 -39.39 -1.79 -3.49
C GLN A 2 -38.07 -1.22 -4.01
N TYR A 3 -37.23 -0.69 -3.11
CA TYR A 3 -35.89 -0.17 -3.45
C TYR A 3 -34.94 -1.34 -3.66
N LYS A 4 -34.55 -1.59 -4.91
CA LYS A 4 -33.47 -2.53 -5.26
C LYS A 4 -32.15 -2.01 -4.62
N ARG A 5 -31.58 -2.80 -3.70
CA ARG A 5 -30.21 -2.59 -3.21
C ARG A 5 -29.22 -2.95 -4.32
N ASP A 6 -28.70 -1.95 -4.97
CA ASP A 6 -27.50 -2.10 -5.79
C ASP A 6 -26.32 -2.49 -4.90
N LYS A 7 -25.62 -3.54 -5.30
CA LYS A 7 -24.41 -4.02 -4.64
C LYS A 7 -23.23 -3.07 -4.95
N GLY A 8 -23.29 -1.86 -4.44
CA GLY A 8 -22.18 -0.92 -4.39
C GLY A 8 -21.20 -1.32 -3.30
N CYS A 9 -19.94 -1.19 -3.57
CA CYS A 9 -18.79 -1.45 -2.72
C CYS A 9 -18.99 -0.82 -1.33
N VAL A 10 -19.32 -1.63 -0.33
CA VAL A 10 -19.46 -1.18 1.06
C VAL A 10 -18.06 -1.14 1.64
N PHE A 11 -17.52 0.06 1.84
CA PHE A 11 -16.41 0.25 2.77
C PHE A 11 -16.84 -0.31 4.13
N PRO A 12 -15.97 -1.05 4.83
CA PRO A 12 -16.26 -1.41 6.20
C PRO A 12 -16.51 -0.11 6.98
N ALA A 13 -17.72 0.05 7.50
CA ALA A 13 -18.08 1.22 8.32
C ALA A 13 -17.08 1.43 9.48
N ASP A 14 -16.45 0.33 9.91
CA ASP A 14 -15.40 0.30 10.91
C ASP A 14 -14.14 1.08 10.54
N LEU A 15 -13.78 1.16 9.25
CA LEU A 15 -12.60 1.90 8.82
C LEU A 15 -12.83 3.43 8.88
N LEU A 16 -14.00 3.88 8.46
CA LEU A 16 -14.38 5.30 8.56
C LEU A 16 -14.59 5.71 10.02
N TYR A 17 -15.18 4.84 10.84
CA TYR A 17 -15.35 5.04 12.27
C TYR A 17 -13.98 5.08 12.99
N TRP A 18 -13.04 4.21 12.64
CA TRP A 18 -11.69 4.20 13.22
C TRP A 18 -10.89 5.46 12.84
N ILE A 19 -11.07 5.96 11.61
CA ILE A 19 -10.47 7.22 11.14
C ILE A 19 -11.08 8.42 11.89
N SER A 20 -12.40 8.47 12.07
CA SER A 20 -13.07 9.58 12.77
C SER A 20 -12.72 9.61 14.27
N GLN A 21 -12.70 8.48 14.95
CA GLN A 21 -12.32 8.39 16.36
C GLN A 21 -10.89 8.87 16.64
N ARG A 22 -9.97 8.66 15.72
CA ARG A 22 -8.58 9.08 15.88
C ARG A 22 -8.38 10.58 15.66
N LEU A 23 -9.31 11.22 14.96
CA LEU A 23 -9.33 12.68 14.79
C LEU A 23 -9.95 13.41 15.99
N GLU A 24 -10.85 12.75 16.76
CA GLU A 24 -11.54 13.35 17.90
C GLU A 24 -10.79 13.24 19.23
N THR A 25 -9.77 12.39 19.36
CA THR A 25 -9.13 12.11 20.67
C THR A 25 -7.82 12.85 20.93
N ARG A 26 -7.44 13.84 20.13
CA ARG A 26 -6.24 14.66 20.38
C ARG A 26 -6.61 16.10 20.82
N GLU A 27 -6.98 16.27 22.08
CA GLU A 27 -6.79 17.53 22.82
C GLU A 27 -5.30 17.73 23.15
N GLY A 28 -4.44 17.74 22.11
CA GLY A 28 -3.03 18.06 22.22
C GLY A 28 -2.68 19.19 21.26
N VAL A 29 -1.77 20.06 21.62
CA VAL A 29 -1.25 21.10 20.73
C VAL A 29 -0.58 20.39 19.55
N VAL A 30 -1.28 20.34 18.41
CA VAL A 30 -0.73 19.78 17.16
C VAL A 30 0.41 20.70 16.70
N THR A 31 1.60 20.16 16.57
CA THR A 31 2.76 20.93 16.11
C THR A 31 2.63 21.26 14.61
N THR A 32 3.26 22.35 14.15
CA THR A 32 3.29 22.70 12.72
C THR A 32 3.91 21.60 11.87
N LEU A 33 4.87 20.83 12.42
CA LEU A 33 5.46 19.67 11.76
C LEU A 33 4.46 18.52 11.63
N GLU A 34 3.68 18.24 12.69
CA GLU A 34 2.65 17.19 12.64
C GLU A 34 1.57 17.53 11.60
N GLN A 35 1.14 18.77 11.53
CA GLN A 35 0.17 19.24 10.51
C GLN A 35 0.72 19.08 9.09
N ALA A 36 1.96 19.51 8.84
CA ALA A 36 2.60 19.39 7.54
C ALA A 36 2.75 17.92 7.10
N PHE A 37 3.17 17.07 8.03
CA PHE A 37 3.32 15.64 7.76
C PHE A 37 1.96 14.97 7.47
N ASP A 38 0.93 15.26 8.27
CA ASP A 38 -0.42 14.73 8.09
C ASP A 38 -1.03 15.18 6.75
N GLU A 39 -0.81 16.43 6.36
CA GLU A 39 -1.28 16.94 5.06
C GLU A 39 -0.62 16.20 3.89
N VAL A 40 0.69 16.02 3.93
CA VAL A 40 1.44 15.28 2.88
C VAL A 40 0.95 13.82 2.82
N TYR A 41 0.91 13.13 3.95
CA TYR A 41 0.43 11.76 4.04
C TYR A 41 -1.01 11.62 3.54
N THR A 42 -1.89 12.52 3.93
CA THR A 42 -3.29 12.52 3.51
C THR A 42 -3.42 12.74 2.01
N LYS A 43 -2.64 13.65 1.39
CA LYS A 43 -2.65 13.88 -0.05
C LYS A 43 -2.19 12.63 -0.83
N PHE A 44 -1.13 11.97 -0.39
CA PHE A 44 -0.69 10.70 -0.99
C PHE A 44 -1.77 9.62 -0.89
N LYS A 45 -2.36 9.46 0.28
CA LYS A 45 -3.44 8.49 0.53
C LYS A 45 -4.69 8.75 -0.33
N LEU A 46 -5.13 10.01 -0.42
CA LEU A 46 -6.31 10.37 -1.22
C LEU A 46 -6.05 10.20 -2.72
N HIS A 47 -4.87 10.57 -3.20
CA HIS A 47 -4.49 10.33 -4.60
C HIS A 47 -4.50 8.84 -4.92
N PHE A 48 -3.90 8.01 -4.07
CA PHE A 48 -3.94 6.55 -4.20
C PHE A 48 -5.38 6.01 -4.27
N TYR A 49 -6.27 6.49 -3.41
CA TYR A 49 -7.68 6.08 -3.46
C TYR A 49 -8.38 6.52 -4.75
N GLN A 50 -8.16 7.75 -5.21
CA GLN A 50 -8.74 8.23 -6.47
C GLN A 50 -8.31 7.38 -7.66
N GLU A 51 -7.02 7.04 -7.75
CA GLU A 51 -6.50 6.19 -8.82
C GLU A 51 -7.08 4.76 -8.77
N ILE A 52 -7.19 4.17 -7.59
CA ILE A 52 -7.85 2.87 -7.43
C ILE A 52 -9.32 2.95 -7.87
N PHE A 53 -10.06 3.98 -7.43
CA PHE A 53 -11.48 4.12 -7.76
C PHE A 53 -11.72 4.40 -9.24
N SER A 54 -10.87 5.19 -9.89
CA SER A 54 -10.99 5.44 -11.33
C SER A 54 -10.90 4.15 -12.14
N ARG A 55 -10.08 3.20 -11.69
CA ARG A 55 -9.88 1.91 -12.34
C ARG A 55 -10.96 0.86 -12.06
N PHE A 56 -11.67 0.95 -10.92
CA PHE A 56 -12.82 0.10 -10.68
C PHE A 56 -13.97 0.35 -11.67
N GLN A 57 -13.97 1.49 -12.36
CA GLN A 57 -14.93 1.78 -13.43
C GLN A 57 -14.57 1.09 -14.74
N ASP A 58 -13.30 0.72 -14.95
CA ASP A 58 -12.89 -0.09 -16.07
C ASP A 58 -13.20 -1.57 -15.82
N ARG A 59 -14.01 -2.16 -16.71
CA ARG A 59 -14.44 -3.57 -16.60
C ARG A 59 -13.29 -4.59 -16.60
N GLU A 60 -12.08 -4.17 -16.92
CA GLU A 60 -10.86 -4.99 -16.89
C GLU A 60 -10.19 -5.03 -15.52
N ALA A 61 -10.48 -4.09 -14.61
CA ALA A 61 -9.92 -4.07 -13.27
C ALA A 61 -10.65 -5.08 -12.38
N SER A 62 -10.10 -6.27 -12.25
CA SER A 62 -10.74 -7.39 -11.55
C SER A 62 -10.32 -7.55 -10.09
N LEU A 63 -9.53 -6.59 -9.51
CA LEU A 63 -9.14 -6.63 -8.10
C LEU A 63 -10.18 -5.92 -7.22
N THR A 64 -10.55 -6.56 -6.13
CA THR A 64 -11.28 -5.89 -5.04
C THR A 64 -10.34 -5.01 -4.22
N ALA A 65 -10.88 -4.08 -3.42
CA ALA A 65 -10.05 -3.24 -2.53
C ALA A 65 -9.14 -4.09 -1.62
N VAL A 66 -9.67 -5.19 -1.07
CA VAL A 66 -8.89 -6.10 -0.21
C VAL A 66 -7.78 -6.80 -0.99
N GLU A 67 -8.02 -7.19 -2.22
CA GLU A 67 -7.00 -7.78 -3.09
C GLU A 67 -5.93 -6.76 -3.50
N THR A 68 -6.32 -5.51 -3.73
CA THR A 68 -5.37 -4.42 -3.98
C THR A 68 -4.46 -4.20 -2.77
N PHE A 69 -5.01 -4.12 -1.55
CA PHE A 69 -4.19 -4.02 -0.34
C PHE A 69 -3.27 -5.22 -0.15
N ALA A 70 -3.73 -6.43 -0.47
CA ALA A 70 -2.88 -7.62 -0.40
C ALA A 70 -1.70 -7.54 -1.39
N MET A 71 -1.93 -7.08 -2.61
CA MET A 71 -0.88 -6.90 -3.62
C MET A 71 0.12 -5.81 -3.23
N GLU A 72 -0.36 -4.66 -2.71
CA GLU A 72 0.51 -3.59 -2.19
C GLU A 72 1.42 -4.12 -1.07
N THR A 73 0.85 -4.89 -0.14
CA THR A 73 1.60 -5.51 0.96
C THR A 73 2.65 -6.49 0.42
N ILE A 74 2.28 -7.39 -0.48
CA ILE A 74 3.21 -8.38 -1.06
C ILE A 74 4.37 -7.67 -1.77
N LYS A 75 4.08 -6.61 -2.51
CA LYS A 75 5.12 -5.82 -3.18
C LYS A 75 6.04 -5.11 -2.19
N ALA A 76 5.48 -4.48 -1.17
CA ALA A 76 6.25 -3.78 -0.15
C ALA A 76 7.17 -4.72 0.64
N LEU A 77 6.76 -5.97 0.84
CA LEU A 77 7.54 -7.00 1.52
C LEU A 77 8.64 -7.64 0.64
N GLY A 78 8.75 -7.28 -0.65
CA GLY A 78 9.82 -7.75 -1.51
C GLY A 78 9.78 -9.27 -1.77
N SER A 79 8.71 -9.79 -2.34
CA SER A 79 8.54 -11.23 -2.66
C SER A 79 8.48 -12.15 -1.43
N PRO A 80 7.58 -11.89 -0.47
CA PRO A 80 7.44 -12.71 0.73
C PRO A 80 6.94 -14.12 0.41
N THR A 81 7.17 -15.05 1.35
CA THR A 81 6.44 -16.33 1.37
C THR A 81 4.99 -16.14 1.81
N VAL A 82 4.14 -17.16 1.61
CA VAL A 82 2.73 -17.11 2.09
C VAL A 82 2.67 -16.93 3.61
N ASN A 83 3.62 -17.53 4.35
CA ASN A 83 3.65 -17.45 5.81
C ASN A 83 4.07 -16.03 6.28
N GLU A 84 5.06 -15.43 5.66
CA GLU A 84 5.48 -14.06 5.96
C GLU A 84 4.36 -13.06 5.67
N PHE A 85 3.70 -13.20 4.51
CA PHE A 85 2.52 -12.42 4.18
C PHE A 85 1.39 -12.59 5.20
N ALA A 86 1.10 -13.85 5.62
CA ALA A 86 0.08 -14.14 6.63
C ALA A 86 0.41 -13.46 7.98
N SER A 87 1.67 -13.58 8.41
CA SER A 87 2.18 -12.99 9.66
C SER A 87 2.07 -11.46 9.63
N PHE A 88 2.50 -10.83 8.56
CA PHE A 88 2.43 -9.37 8.40
C PHE A 88 0.97 -8.88 8.43
N MET A 89 0.09 -9.55 7.69
CA MET A 89 -1.35 -9.21 7.63
C MET A 89 -2.12 -9.62 8.89
N ARG A 90 -1.49 -10.33 9.83
CA ARG A 90 -2.10 -10.88 11.05
C ARG A 90 -3.34 -11.73 10.75
N ILE A 91 -3.26 -12.55 9.70
CA ILE A 91 -4.31 -13.49 9.30
C ILE A 91 -3.79 -14.94 9.36
N SER A 92 -4.72 -15.90 9.40
CA SER A 92 -4.33 -17.32 9.40
C SER A 92 -3.71 -17.73 8.05
N PRO A 93 -2.73 -18.67 8.05
CA PRO A 93 -2.13 -19.17 6.80
C PRO A 93 -3.15 -19.69 5.77
N PRO A 94 -4.23 -20.42 6.14
CA PRO A 94 -5.26 -20.79 5.19
C PRO A 94 -5.97 -19.59 4.53
N ASN A 95 -6.24 -18.53 5.30
CA ASN A 95 -6.86 -17.33 4.76
C ASN A 95 -5.90 -16.58 3.81
N ALA A 96 -4.61 -16.49 4.16
CA ALA A 96 -3.58 -15.96 3.28
C ALA A 96 -3.49 -16.76 1.98
N ALA A 97 -3.43 -18.10 2.07
CA ALA A 97 -3.37 -18.98 0.91
C ALA A 97 -4.60 -18.80 -0.01
N TYR A 98 -5.80 -18.66 0.55
CA TYR A 98 -7.01 -18.39 -0.22
C TYR A 98 -6.90 -17.08 -1.01
N LYS A 99 -6.46 -15.98 -0.36
CA LYS A 99 -6.26 -14.66 -1.00
C LYS A 99 -5.20 -14.74 -2.11
N VAL A 100 -4.06 -15.37 -1.80
CA VAL A 100 -2.97 -15.58 -2.76
C VAL A 100 -3.45 -16.36 -3.99
N ASN A 101 -4.19 -17.46 -3.79
CA ASN A 101 -4.71 -18.27 -4.90
C ASN A 101 -5.70 -17.50 -5.77
N SER A 102 -6.53 -16.61 -5.18
CA SER A 102 -7.39 -15.71 -5.93
C SER A 102 -6.57 -14.78 -6.85
N LEU A 103 -5.51 -14.16 -6.31
CA LEU A 103 -4.64 -13.26 -7.05
C LEU A 103 -3.86 -13.97 -8.17
N VAL A 104 -3.39 -15.20 -7.91
CA VAL A 104 -2.74 -16.04 -8.92
C VAL A 104 -3.72 -16.40 -10.04
N LYS A 105 -4.96 -16.80 -9.68
CA LYS A 105 -6.00 -17.12 -10.67
C LYS A 105 -6.36 -15.91 -11.56
N LYS A 106 -6.32 -14.70 -11.00
CA LYS A 106 -6.56 -13.45 -11.72
C LYS A 106 -5.34 -12.98 -12.55
N GLY A 107 -4.19 -13.65 -12.40
CA GLY A 107 -2.97 -13.37 -13.14
C GLY A 107 -2.17 -12.16 -12.64
N TYR A 108 -2.44 -11.66 -11.44
CA TYR A 108 -1.70 -10.53 -10.84
C TYR A 108 -0.51 -10.97 -10.01
N LEU A 109 -0.51 -12.23 -9.56
CA LEU A 109 0.53 -12.81 -8.70
C LEU A 109 1.00 -14.13 -9.27
N ARG A 110 2.26 -14.47 -9.07
CA ARG A 110 2.81 -15.80 -9.33
C ARG A 110 3.50 -16.35 -8.09
N LYS A 111 3.54 -17.67 -7.96
CA LYS A 111 4.32 -18.38 -6.96
C LYS A 111 5.60 -18.87 -7.61
N VAL A 112 6.74 -18.49 -7.05
CA VAL A 112 8.07 -18.92 -7.53
C VAL A 112 8.68 -19.78 -6.45
N GLN A 113 9.07 -21.01 -6.80
CA GLN A 113 9.69 -21.93 -5.85
C GLN A 113 11.07 -21.38 -5.43
N SER A 114 11.34 -21.40 -4.11
CA SER A 114 12.63 -21.02 -3.58
C SER A 114 13.74 -21.94 -4.12
N GLN A 115 14.91 -21.36 -4.37
CA GLN A 115 16.09 -22.13 -4.75
C GLN A 115 16.75 -22.79 -3.55
N ASP A 116 16.59 -22.21 -2.36
CA ASP A 116 17.19 -22.67 -1.12
C ASP A 116 16.36 -23.76 -0.43
N ASP A 117 15.03 -23.60 -0.39
CA ASP A 117 14.11 -24.62 0.09
C ASP A 117 12.95 -24.84 -0.89
N ARG A 118 12.95 -26.02 -1.54
CA ARG A 118 11.91 -26.40 -2.53
C ARG A 118 10.50 -26.52 -1.93
N ARG A 119 10.35 -26.44 -0.62
CA ARG A 119 9.03 -26.44 0.05
C ARG A 119 8.44 -25.04 0.15
N GLU A 120 9.27 -24.03 -0.04
CA GLU A 120 8.85 -22.63 0.03
C GLU A 120 8.57 -22.05 -1.35
N PHE A 121 7.58 -21.18 -1.39
CA PHE A 121 7.20 -20.43 -2.58
C PHE A 121 7.14 -18.95 -2.23
N HIS A 122 7.88 -18.16 -2.97
CA HIS A 122 7.84 -16.71 -2.94
C HIS A 122 6.70 -16.17 -3.78
N LEU A 123 6.14 -15.06 -3.34
CA LEU A 123 5.03 -14.37 -3.98
C LEU A 123 5.56 -13.22 -4.80
N GLU A 124 5.47 -13.32 -6.12
CA GLU A 124 5.97 -12.28 -7.01
C GLU A 124 4.83 -11.64 -7.80
N PRO A 125 4.72 -10.29 -7.79
CA PRO A 125 3.84 -9.56 -8.68
C PRO A 125 4.16 -9.85 -10.15
N THR A 126 3.13 -10.02 -10.97
CA THR A 126 3.29 -10.19 -12.43
C THR A 126 3.40 -8.83 -13.12
N GLN A 127 3.83 -8.84 -14.41
CA GLN A 127 3.85 -7.63 -15.22
C GLN A 127 2.49 -6.95 -15.29
N LYS A 128 1.41 -7.74 -15.38
CA LYS A 128 0.03 -7.22 -15.34
C LYS A 128 -0.25 -6.36 -14.09
N TYR A 129 0.26 -6.79 -12.91
CA TYR A 129 0.15 -5.98 -11.71
C TYR A 129 1.07 -4.76 -11.73
N ILE A 130 2.28 -4.91 -12.23
CA ILE A 130 3.26 -3.81 -12.31
C ILE A 130 2.71 -2.69 -13.20
N ASP A 131 2.11 -3.02 -14.34
CA ASP A 131 1.48 -2.05 -15.23
C ASP A 131 0.31 -1.31 -14.55
N TYR A 132 -0.45 -2.04 -13.73
CA TYR A 132 -1.51 -1.46 -12.90
C TYR A 132 -0.95 -0.57 -11.77
N TYR A 133 0.13 -1.01 -11.12
CA TYR A 133 0.75 -0.29 -9.99
C TYR A 133 1.57 0.93 -10.42
N ASN A 134 2.16 0.92 -11.61
CA ASN A 134 3.02 2.02 -12.09
C ASN A 134 2.31 3.38 -12.05
N ILE A 135 0.99 3.40 -12.03
CA ILE A 135 0.22 4.64 -11.91
C ILE A 135 0.31 5.23 -10.50
N SER A 136 0.27 4.40 -9.45
CA SER A 136 0.43 4.90 -8.08
C SER A 136 1.88 5.30 -7.78
N ALA A 137 2.86 4.56 -8.29
CA ALA A 137 4.27 4.89 -8.18
C ALA A 137 4.62 6.19 -8.94
N SER A 138 3.94 6.50 -10.04
CA SER A 138 4.17 7.70 -10.84
C SER A 138 3.96 8.97 -10.04
N TYR A 139 2.98 9.00 -9.13
CA TYR A 139 2.70 10.20 -8.32
C TYR A 139 3.82 10.52 -7.33
N THR A 140 4.40 9.52 -6.68
CA THR A 140 5.57 9.74 -5.81
C THR A 140 6.73 10.28 -6.62
N THR A 141 7.02 9.68 -7.78
CA THR A 141 8.07 10.14 -8.69
C THR A 141 7.81 11.57 -9.16
N GLU A 142 6.58 11.90 -9.50
CA GLU A 142 6.19 13.25 -9.93
C GLU A 142 6.37 14.29 -8.82
N VAL A 143 5.94 13.97 -7.58
CA VAL A 143 6.11 14.86 -6.43
C VAL A 143 7.59 15.09 -6.12
N VAL A 144 8.41 14.04 -6.17
CA VAL A 144 9.87 14.13 -5.97
C VAL A 144 10.52 14.97 -7.09
N ALA A 145 10.12 14.77 -8.35
CA ALA A 145 10.62 15.58 -9.46
C ALA A 145 10.29 17.07 -9.28
N ARG A 146 9.07 17.39 -8.85
CA ARG A 146 8.67 18.77 -8.51
C ARG A 146 9.47 19.33 -7.33
N ALA A 147 9.75 18.51 -6.30
CA ALA A 147 10.58 18.92 -5.17
C ALA A 147 12.00 19.25 -5.62
N ASN A 148 12.63 18.39 -6.42
CA ASN A 148 13.96 18.60 -6.99
C ASN A 148 14.05 19.85 -7.87
N HIS A 149 12.95 20.24 -8.50
CA HIS A 149 12.91 21.50 -9.28
C HIS A 149 12.68 22.74 -8.40
N ARG A 150 12.03 22.58 -7.25
CA ARG A 150 11.63 23.69 -6.37
C ARG A 150 12.65 24.02 -5.29
N PHE A 151 13.37 23.01 -4.79
CA PHE A 151 14.33 23.09 -3.69
C PHE A 151 15.76 23.12 -4.21
N THR A 152 16.68 23.60 -3.38
CA THR A 152 18.13 23.50 -3.69
C THR A 152 18.59 22.04 -3.53
N PRO A 153 19.71 21.64 -4.17
CA PRO A 153 20.29 20.31 -3.98
C PRO A 153 20.59 19.99 -2.49
N GLU A 154 21.03 20.98 -1.72
CA GLU A 154 21.31 20.86 -0.30
C GLU A 154 20.03 20.57 0.51
N ASP A 155 18.93 21.27 0.19
CA ASP A 155 17.63 21.04 0.84
C ASP A 155 17.08 19.66 0.48
N CYS A 156 17.23 19.23 -0.76
CA CYS A 156 16.82 17.88 -1.19
C CYS A 156 17.62 16.79 -0.44
N ALA A 157 18.93 16.93 -0.33
CA ALA A 157 19.78 15.99 0.42
C ALA A 157 19.38 15.97 1.91
N LYS A 158 19.10 17.14 2.50
CA LYS A 158 18.64 17.24 3.88
C LYS A 158 17.28 16.57 4.10
N LEU A 159 16.35 16.75 3.16
CA LEU A 159 15.04 16.10 3.19
C LEU A 159 15.17 14.57 3.08
N GLU A 160 16.03 14.08 2.19
CA GLU A 160 16.32 12.65 2.04
C GLU A 160 16.87 12.06 3.34
N GLU A 161 17.87 12.72 3.97
CA GLU A 161 18.41 12.31 5.26
C GLU A 161 17.32 12.20 6.33
N MET A 162 16.48 13.24 6.46
CA MET A 162 15.39 13.27 7.44
C MET A 162 14.36 12.17 7.20
N LEU A 163 13.93 11.96 5.96
CA LEU A 163 12.98 10.90 5.62
C LEU A 163 13.57 9.51 5.85
N THR A 164 14.87 9.34 5.61
CA THR A 164 15.57 8.08 5.88
C THR A 164 15.59 7.77 7.38
N ILE A 165 15.89 8.75 8.22
CA ILE A 165 15.82 8.61 9.69
C ILE A 165 14.39 8.29 10.14
N VAL A 166 13.40 9.03 9.65
CA VAL A 166 11.99 8.77 9.98
C VAL A 166 11.61 7.33 9.64
N SER A 167 11.95 6.86 8.44
CA SER A 167 11.60 5.52 7.98
C SER A 167 12.31 4.42 8.75
N ARG A 168 13.61 4.57 9.02
CA ARG A 168 14.44 3.48 9.58
C ARG A 168 14.44 3.44 11.10
N GLU A 169 14.35 4.59 11.74
CA GLU A 169 14.55 4.70 13.19
C GLU A 169 13.28 5.08 13.95
N LEU A 170 12.41 5.90 13.36
CA LEU A 170 11.23 6.43 14.05
C LEU A 170 9.93 5.67 13.72
N MET A 171 9.98 4.68 12.82
CA MET A 171 8.84 3.82 12.45
C MET A 171 9.18 2.32 12.61
N PRO A 172 9.64 1.87 13.80
CA PRO A 172 10.10 0.50 14.01
C PRO A 172 8.98 -0.55 13.95
N GLU A 173 7.71 -0.11 14.03
CA GLU A 173 6.55 -1.01 14.01
C GLU A 173 6.30 -1.64 12.63
N VAL A 174 6.84 -1.05 11.58
CA VAL A 174 6.66 -1.52 10.19
C VAL A 174 8.03 -1.71 9.55
N SER A 175 8.49 -2.96 9.54
CA SER A 175 9.72 -3.32 8.84
C SER A 175 9.41 -3.61 7.38
N ILE A 176 10.00 -2.85 6.48
CA ILE A 176 10.04 -3.15 5.05
C ILE A 176 11.43 -3.70 4.75
N PRO A 177 11.57 -4.87 4.11
CA PRO A 177 12.86 -5.36 3.66
C PRO A 177 13.55 -4.29 2.81
N SER A 178 14.82 -3.97 3.10
CA SER A 178 15.56 -3.06 2.25
C SER A 178 15.57 -3.68 0.84
N GLN A 179 15.12 -2.94 -0.15
CA GLN A 179 15.35 -3.33 -1.54
C GLN A 179 16.87 -3.20 -1.72
N ALA A 180 17.56 -4.31 -1.53
CA ALA A 180 18.97 -4.40 -1.87
C ALA A 180 19.10 -4.22 -3.39
N ASP A 181 20.04 -3.39 -3.77
CA ASP A 181 20.43 -3.04 -5.13
C ASP A 181 20.61 -4.26 -6.05
#